data_d0691020867dd8b27597b3a0f4f6de38
#
_entry.id   d0691020867dd8b27597b3a0f4f6de38
#
_cell.length_a   1.000
_cell.length_b   1.000
_cell.length_c   1.000
_cell.angle_alpha   90.00
_cell.angle_beta   90.00
_cell.angle_gamma   90.00
#
_symmetry.space_group_name_H-M   'P 1'
#
loop_
_entity.id
_entity.type
_entity.pdbx_description
1 polymer ?
#
loop_
_entity_poly.entity_id
_entity_poly.type
_entity_poly.pdbx_seq_one_letter_code
_entity_poly.pdbx_strand_id
1 'polypeptide(L)'
;MRGVAICVLLLSLIPGNAAGSAARQETVDRIAARVENDIILLSDIRALSRYQQFVDGKSESDAQILDRLIDQWIVRIEAGVARFPRPFDAEIEHSLERVRTSFPSTEEYEARKKQSGLSDAEMREMVSAQLYLSDYLDSRFRAGVQIDPKTIEDFYQKSVVPMAKSRGQEAPTLEAARDSIQEALVQRGINDQADRWLIESKARLHIEKLLDEATK
;
A
#
# COMPACT_ATOMS: atom_id res chain seq x y z
N MET A 1 -27.48 37.76 -82.65
CA MET A 1 -28.02 38.76 -81.70
C MET A 1 -27.89 38.15 -80.32
N ARG A 2 -26.94 38.64 -79.65
CA ARG A 2 -26.80 38.91 -78.21
C ARG A 2 -27.43 37.88 -77.25
N GLY A 3 -26.65 36.94 -76.76
CA GLY A 3 -26.94 36.09 -75.60
C GLY A 3 -25.96 36.42 -74.52
N VAL A 4 -26.48 36.83 -73.35
CA VAL A 4 -25.77 37.24 -72.14
C VAL A 4 -25.32 36.00 -71.38
N ALA A 5 -24.03 35.86 -71.11
CA ALA A 5 -23.46 34.83 -70.23
C ALA A 5 -23.60 35.25 -68.78
N ILE A 6 -24.30 34.47 -67.95
CA ILE A 6 -24.39 34.63 -66.51
C ILE A 6 -23.32 33.73 -65.91
N CYS A 7 -22.26 34.32 -65.35
CA CYS A 7 -21.29 33.66 -64.49
C CYS A 7 -21.90 33.41 -63.11
N VAL A 8 -22.17 32.16 -62.78
CA VAL A 8 -22.52 31.75 -61.41
C VAL A 8 -21.23 31.47 -60.61
N LEU A 9 -20.92 32.35 -59.67
CA LEU A 9 -19.81 32.18 -58.75
C LEU A 9 -20.24 31.21 -57.66
N LEU A 10 -19.74 29.97 -57.68
CA LEU A 10 -19.88 29.01 -56.63
C LEU A 10 -18.91 29.35 -55.48
N LEU A 11 -19.43 29.91 -54.39
CA LEU A 11 -18.74 30.16 -53.17
C LEU A 11 -18.65 28.82 -52.38
N SER A 12 -17.50 28.14 -52.43
CA SER A 12 -17.25 26.93 -51.66
C SER A 12 -17.02 27.32 -50.20
N LEU A 13 -18.01 27.01 -49.35
CA LEU A 13 -17.86 27.00 -47.87
C LEU A 13 -16.92 25.85 -47.49
N ILE A 14 -15.74 26.17 -46.99
CA ILE A 14 -14.84 25.25 -46.31
C ILE A 14 -15.33 25.16 -44.87
N PRO A 15 -15.78 23.98 -44.37
CA PRO A 15 -16.03 23.83 -42.94
C PRO A 15 -14.69 23.84 -42.22
N GLY A 16 -14.44 24.88 -41.46
CA GLY A 16 -13.30 24.98 -40.56
C GLY A 16 -13.41 23.88 -39.49
N ASN A 17 -12.54 22.89 -39.58
CA ASN A 17 -12.36 21.86 -38.56
C ASN A 17 -11.74 22.53 -37.34
N ALA A 18 -12.55 23.03 -36.40
CA ALA A 18 -12.11 23.45 -35.09
C ALA A 18 -11.71 22.18 -34.33
N ALA A 19 -10.46 21.75 -34.50
CA ALA A 19 -9.83 20.82 -33.61
C ALA A 19 -9.78 21.48 -32.21
N GLY A 20 -10.80 21.20 -31.41
CA GLY A 20 -10.83 21.55 -30.00
C GLY A 20 -9.61 20.91 -29.32
N SER A 21 -8.59 21.73 -29.08
CA SER A 21 -7.50 21.38 -28.21
C SER A 21 -8.16 21.09 -26.83
N ALA A 22 -8.39 19.81 -26.51
CA ALA A 22 -8.74 19.39 -25.18
C ALA A 22 -7.55 19.81 -24.30
N ALA A 23 -7.68 20.95 -23.66
CA ALA A 23 -6.75 21.37 -22.61
C ALA A 23 -6.69 20.21 -21.63
N ARG A 24 -5.57 19.52 -21.59
CA ARG A 24 -5.26 18.52 -20.58
C ARG A 24 -5.37 19.30 -19.27
N GLN A 25 -6.45 19.10 -18.53
CA GLN A 25 -6.56 19.64 -17.18
C GLN A 25 -5.40 19.03 -16.38
N GLU A 26 -4.38 19.82 -16.16
CA GLU A 26 -3.28 19.50 -15.28
C GLU A 26 -3.91 19.42 -13.89
N THR A 27 -4.23 18.21 -13.46
CA THR A 27 -4.77 18.00 -12.11
C THR A 27 -3.62 18.25 -11.15
N VAL A 28 -3.58 19.45 -10.58
CA VAL A 28 -2.64 19.77 -9.49
C VAL A 28 -3.00 18.87 -8.31
N ASP A 29 -2.08 18.00 -7.92
CA ASP A 29 -2.30 17.11 -6.78
C ASP A 29 -2.29 17.91 -5.47
N ARG A 30 -3.11 17.49 -4.51
CA ARG A 30 -3.26 18.21 -3.24
C ARG A 30 -2.29 17.65 -2.20
N ILE A 31 -1.61 18.53 -1.49
CA ILE A 31 -0.77 18.14 -0.36
C ILE A 31 -1.68 17.68 0.79
N ALA A 32 -1.46 16.46 1.26
CA ALA A 32 -2.19 15.85 2.38
C ALA A 32 -1.45 16.05 3.72
N ALA A 33 -0.11 16.04 3.68
CA ALA A 33 0.72 16.41 4.83
C ALA A 33 2.09 16.93 4.38
N ARG A 34 2.72 17.69 5.29
CA ARG A 34 4.15 17.99 5.27
C ARG A 34 4.82 17.26 6.41
N VAL A 35 5.95 16.60 6.13
CA VAL A 35 6.78 15.92 7.13
C VAL A 35 8.20 16.43 6.93
N GLU A 36 8.67 17.27 7.83
CA GLU A 36 9.92 18.01 7.67
C GLU A 36 9.94 18.80 6.34
N ASN A 37 10.84 18.45 5.43
CA ASN A 37 10.97 19.06 4.11
C ASN A 37 10.26 18.28 2.99
N ASP A 38 9.63 17.16 3.31
CA ASP A 38 8.93 16.30 2.35
C ASP A 38 7.42 16.52 2.39
N ILE A 39 6.74 16.09 1.34
CA ILE A 39 5.29 16.16 1.21
C ILE A 39 4.69 14.78 0.97
N ILE A 40 3.50 14.56 1.51
CA ILE A 40 2.62 13.43 1.19
C ILE A 40 1.43 14.00 0.43
N LEU A 41 1.10 13.39 -0.70
CA LEU A 41 0.06 13.86 -1.60
C LEU A 41 -1.25 13.08 -1.41
N LEU A 42 -2.36 13.66 -1.84
CA LEU A 42 -3.65 12.99 -1.86
C LEU A 42 -3.65 11.78 -2.81
N SER A 43 -2.85 11.82 -3.89
CA SER A 43 -2.64 10.68 -4.78
C SER A 43 -1.99 9.49 -4.07
N ASP A 44 -1.08 9.72 -3.10
CA ASP A 44 -0.44 8.66 -2.31
C ASP A 44 -1.48 7.96 -1.43
N ILE A 45 -2.37 8.73 -0.80
CA ILE A 45 -3.49 8.19 -0.02
C ILE A 45 -4.39 7.32 -0.90
N ARG A 46 -4.76 7.83 -2.08
CA ARG A 46 -5.61 7.08 -3.03
C ARG A 46 -4.92 5.81 -3.54
N ALA A 47 -3.62 5.86 -3.79
CA ALA A 47 -2.85 4.70 -4.22
C ALA A 47 -2.84 3.60 -3.16
N LEU A 48 -2.56 3.95 -1.90
CA LEU A 48 -2.58 2.99 -0.79
C LEU A 48 -4.01 2.48 -0.52
N SER A 49 -5.03 3.34 -0.61
CA SER A 49 -6.44 2.94 -0.49
C SER A 49 -6.83 1.89 -1.54
N ARG A 50 -6.45 2.10 -2.82
CA ARG A 50 -6.70 1.11 -3.89
C ARG A 50 -5.99 -0.20 -3.62
N TYR A 51 -4.77 -0.16 -3.12
CA TYR A 51 -4.02 -1.36 -2.77
C TYR A 51 -4.69 -2.14 -1.62
N GLN A 52 -5.10 -1.46 -0.55
CA GLN A 52 -5.87 -2.08 0.54
C GLN A 52 -7.20 -2.67 0.04
N GLN A 53 -7.93 -1.93 -0.81
CA GLN A 53 -9.16 -2.43 -1.43
C GLN A 53 -8.92 -3.68 -2.27
N PHE A 54 -7.79 -3.76 -2.96
CA PHE A 54 -7.41 -4.93 -3.73
C PHE A 54 -7.10 -6.13 -2.82
N VAL A 55 -6.23 -5.97 -1.81
CA VAL A 55 -5.77 -7.08 -0.96
C VAL A 55 -6.85 -7.49 0.04
N ASP A 56 -7.44 -6.53 0.76
CA ASP A 56 -8.30 -6.77 1.91
C ASP A 56 -9.80 -6.66 1.58
N GLY A 57 -10.15 -6.22 0.36
CA GLY A 57 -11.53 -5.94 -0.05
C GLY A 57 -12.15 -4.68 0.58
N LYS A 58 -11.39 -3.96 1.37
CA LYS A 58 -11.78 -2.69 2.01
C LYS A 58 -10.55 -1.81 2.22
N SER A 59 -10.75 -0.50 2.34
CA SER A 59 -9.71 0.43 2.75
C SER A 59 -10.04 1.08 4.09
N GLU A 60 -9.02 1.57 4.76
CA GLU A 60 -9.13 2.45 5.92
C GLU A 60 -9.62 3.84 5.49
N SER A 61 -9.94 4.70 6.46
CA SER A 61 -10.23 6.12 6.19
C SER A 61 -8.98 6.86 5.70
N ASP A 62 -9.16 7.94 4.94
CA ASP A 62 -8.05 8.76 4.43
C ASP A 62 -7.12 9.25 5.54
N ALA A 63 -7.67 9.58 6.72
CA ALA A 63 -6.88 9.99 7.89
C ALA A 63 -5.99 8.85 8.42
N GLN A 64 -6.52 7.63 8.49
CA GLN A 64 -5.75 6.46 8.92
C GLN A 64 -4.68 6.07 7.89
N ILE A 65 -5.01 6.16 6.60
CA ILE A 65 -4.04 5.94 5.51
C ILE A 65 -2.93 7.00 5.57
N LEU A 66 -3.27 8.26 5.81
CA LEU A 66 -2.27 9.32 5.98
C LEU A 66 -1.33 9.02 7.15
N ASP A 67 -1.84 8.55 8.28
CA ASP A 67 -1.01 8.15 9.43
C ASP A 67 -0.05 7.01 9.07
N ARG A 68 -0.51 6.02 8.32
CA ARG A 68 0.35 4.95 7.79
C ARG A 68 1.42 5.48 6.83
N LEU A 69 1.09 6.40 5.95
CA LEU A 69 2.06 6.98 5.02
C LEU A 69 3.13 7.78 5.76
N ILE A 70 2.77 8.48 6.84
CA ILE A 70 3.73 9.16 7.73
C ILE A 70 4.65 8.11 8.39
N ASP A 71 4.10 7.01 8.92
CA ASP A 71 4.89 5.92 9.50
C ASP A 71 5.84 5.30 8.48
N GLN A 72 5.35 5.01 7.28
CA GLN A 72 6.16 4.48 6.18
C GLN A 72 7.27 5.48 5.78
N TRP A 73 6.97 6.78 5.77
CA TRP A 73 7.97 7.81 5.50
C TRP A 73 9.11 7.75 6.52
N ILE A 74 8.79 7.69 7.82
CA ILE A 74 9.78 7.59 8.91
C ILE A 74 10.68 6.37 8.71
N VAL A 75 10.07 5.19 8.51
CA VAL A 75 10.80 3.94 8.31
C VAL A 75 11.72 4.03 7.08
N ARG A 76 11.22 4.59 5.97
CA ARG A 76 11.98 4.75 4.73
C ARG A 76 13.18 5.68 4.90
N ILE A 77 13.03 6.80 5.61
CA ILE A 77 14.14 7.73 5.86
C ILE A 77 15.20 7.07 6.74
N GLU A 78 14.80 6.41 7.81
CA GLU A 78 15.72 5.72 8.73
C GLU A 78 16.46 4.57 8.03
N ALA A 79 15.76 3.77 7.22
CA ALA A 79 16.37 2.72 6.41
C ALA A 79 17.39 3.30 5.41
N GLY A 80 17.08 4.46 4.81
CA GLY A 80 18.00 5.18 3.92
C GLY A 80 19.25 5.68 4.63
N VAL A 81 19.10 6.26 5.83
CA VAL A 81 20.22 6.70 6.67
C VAL A 81 21.09 5.51 7.06
N ALA A 82 20.50 4.37 7.40
CA ALA A 82 21.20 3.13 7.72
C ALA A 82 21.82 2.46 6.47
N ARG A 83 21.57 2.97 5.26
CA ARG A 83 21.96 2.34 3.98
C ARG A 83 21.48 0.89 3.88
N PHE A 84 20.29 0.64 4.39
CA PHE A 84 19.68 -0.68 4.34
C PHE A 84 19.50 -1.12 2.88
N PRO A 85 19.87 -2.36 2.51
CA PRO A 85 19.77 -2.82 1.12
C PRO A 85 18.31 -2.88 0.66
N ARG A 86 18.09 -2.57 -0.61
CA ARG A 86 16.78 -2.76 -1.22
C ARG A 86 16.54 -4.23 -1.54
N PRO A 87 15.28 -4.71 -1.52
CA PRO A 87 14.97 -6.08 -1.87
C PRO A 87 15.38 -6.38 -3.32
N PHE A 88 15.84 -7.61 -3.53
CA PHE A 88 16.19 -8.09 -4.88
C PHE A 88 14.92 -8.38 -5.69
N ASP A 89 15.04 -8.33 -7.02
CA ASP A 89 13.92 -8.63 -7.93
C ASP A 89 13.26 -9.99 -7.63
N ALA A 90 14.06 -11.01 -7.31
CA ALA A 90 13.54 -12.34 -6.97
C ALA A 90 12.68 -12.35 -5.71
N GLU A 91 12.99 -11.53 -4.71
CA GLU A 91 12.22 -11.40 -3.47
C GLU A 91 10.88 -10.68 -3.74
N ILE A 92 10.93 -9.66 -4.59
CA ILE A 92 9.73 -8.93 -5.03
C ILE A 92 8.80 -9.87 -5.81
N GLU A 93 9.33 -10.63 -6.78
CA GLU A 93 8.53 -11.60 -7.55
C GLU A 93 7.92 -12.68 -6.65
N HIS A 94 8.69 -13.21 -5.69
CA HIS A 94 8.17 -14.17 -4.72
C HIS A 94 7.04 -13.56 -3.86
N SER A 95 7.17 -12.30 -3.48
CA SER A 95 6.14 -11.59 -2.70
C SER A 95 4.89 -11.31 -3.53
N LEU A 96 5.04 -10.95 -4.81
CA LEU A 96 3.91 -10.80 -5.75
C LEU A 96 3.16 -12.13 -5.94
N GLU A 97 3.89 -13.25 -6.06
CA GLU A 97 3.27 -14.57 -6.15
C GLU A 97 2.54 -14.95 -4.86
N ARG A 98 3.07 -14.62 -3.69
CA ARG A 98 2.35 -14.80 -2.41
C ARG A 98 1.06 -13.99 -2.35
N VAL A 99 1.08 -12.74 -2.82
CA VAL A 99 -0.15 -11.93 -2.94
C VAL A 99 -1.14 -12.62 -3.88
N ARG A 100 -0.70 -13.09 -5.04
CA ARG A 100 -1.55 -13.76 -6.01
C ARG A 100 -2.18 -15.04 -5.45
N THR A 101 -1.38 -15.87 -4.78
CA THR A 101 -1.83 -17.15 -4.20
C THR A 101 -2.63 -16.98 -2.90
N SER A 102 -2.68 -15.79 -2.31
CA SER A 102 -3.56 -15.50 -1.16
C SER A 102 -5.04 -15.38 -1.53
N PHE A 103 -5.35 -15.22 -2.83
CA PHE A 103 -6.72 -15.20 -3.33
C PHE A 103 -7.26 -16.61 -3.54
N PRO A 104 -8.57 -16.82 -3.33
CA PRO A 104 -9.20 -18.14 -3.50
C PRO A 104 -9.07 -18.71 -4.92
N SER A 105 -9.00 -17.85 -5.94
CA SER A 105 -8.77 -18.25 -7.33
C SER A 105 -8.09 -17.13 -8.14
N THR A 106 -7.53 -17.51 -9.30
CA THR A 106 -6.95 -16.56 -10.27
C THR A 106 -8.00 -15.59 -10.79
N GLU A 107 -9.24 -16.06 -11.00
CA GLU A 107 -10.34 -15.23 -11.48
C GLU A 107 -10.70 -14.15 -10.47
N GLU A 108 -10.70 -14.46 -9.18
CA GLU A 108 -10.95 -13.46 -8.13
C GLU A 108 -9.81 -12.44 -8.04
N TYR A 109 -8.57 -12.88 -8.13
CA TYR A 109 -7.40 -12.01 -8.20
C TYR A 109 -7.52 -11.00 -9.37
N GLU A 110 -7.77 -11.48 -10.58
CA GLU A 110 -7.89 -10.63 -11.77
C GLU A 110 -9.11 -9.69 -11.68
N ALA A 111 -10.24 -10.16 -11.15
CA ALA A 111 -11.42 -9.33 -10.95
C ALA A 111 -11.16 -8.19 -9.98
N ARG A 112 -10.54 -8.45 -8.83
CA ARG A 112 -10.18 -7.42 -7.85
C ARG A 112 -9.12 -6.46 -8.36
N LYS A 113 -8.12 -6.96 -9.08
CA LYS A 113 -7.10 -6.14 -9.72
C LYS A 113 -7.73 -5.16 -10.71
N LYS A 114 -8.62 -5.64 -11.57
CA LYS A 114 -9.37 -4.79 -12.51
C LYS A 114 -10.25 -3.77 -11.79
N GLN A 115 -10.93 -4.17 -10.71
CA GLN A 115 -11.79 -3.27 -9.93
C GLN A 115 -10.98 -2.17 -9.22
N SER A 116 -9.81 -2.48 -8.70
CA SER A 116 -8.92 -1.51 -8.05
C SER A 116 -8.26 -0.54 -9.02
N GLY A 117 -8.17 -0.92 -10.31
CA GLY A 117 -7.48 -0.15 -11.35
C GLY A 117 -5.96 -0.11 -11.17
N LEU A 118 -5.38 -1.04 -10.37
CA LEU A 118 -3.94 -1.13 -10.18
C LEU A 118 -3.27 -1.78 -11.39
N SER A 119 -2.24 -1.14 -11.91
CA SER A 119 -1.34 -1.73 -12.91
C SER A 119 -0.34 -2.68 -12.25
N ASP A 120 0.29 -3.54 -13.07
CA ASP A 120 1.37 -4.43 -12.59
C ASP A 120 2.56 -3.64 -12.04
N ALA A 121 2.86 -2.50 -12.63
CA ALA A 121 3.94 -1.62 -12.18
C ALA A 121 3.64 -1.02 -10.78
N GLU A 122 2.42 -0.49 -10.57
CA GLU A 122 2.00 0.03 -9.26
C GLU A 122 1.98 -1.08 -8.21
N MET A 123 1.48 -2.26 -8.55
CA MET A 123 1.49 -3.42 -7.66
C MET A 123 2.90 -3.80 -7.24
N ARG A 124 3.81 -3.89 -8.21
CA ARG A 124 5.23 -4.20 -7.96
C ARG A 124 5.88 -3.16 -7.06
N GLU A 125 5.63 -1.88 -7.30
CA GLU A 125 6.15 -0.79 -6.49
C GLU A 125 5.64 -0.86 -5.05
N MET A 126 4.33 -1.08 -4.85
CA MET A 126 3.73 -1.23 -3.52
C MET A 126 4.31 -2.43 -2.75
N VAL A 127 4.42 -3.59 -3.40
CA VAL A 127 4.98 -4.80 -2.79
C VAL A 127 6.47 -4.60 -2.47
N SER A 128 7.25 -4.00 -3.38
CA SER A 128 8.67 -3.70 -3.15
C SER A 128 8.86 -2.74 -1.98
N ALA A 129 8.05 -1.68 -1.90
CA ALA A 129 8.10 -0.74 -0.79
C ALA A 129 7.75 -1.40 0.54
N GLN A 130 6.67 -2.20 0.57
CA GLN A 130 6.24 -2.91 1.77
C GLN A 130 7.32 -3.91 2.24
N LEU A 131 7.92 -4.66 1.32
CA LEU A 131 8.98 -5.61 1.63
C LEU A 131 10.20 -4.89 2.22
N TYR A 132 10.65 -3.80 1.59
CA TYR A 132 11.76 -2.98 2.09
C TYR A 132 11.55 -2.49 3.52
N LEU A 133 10.34 -2.00 3.82
CA LEU A 133 10.01 -1.48 5.15
C LEU A 133 9.94 -2.61 6.19
N SER A 134 9.32 -3.74 5.85
CA SER A 134 9.21 -4.89 6.75
C SER A 134 10.57 -5.49 7.08
N ASP A 135 11.44 -5.64 6.08
CA ASP A 135 12.77 -6.20 6.25
C ASP A 135 13.67 -5.29 7.11
N TYR A 136 13.55 -3.96 6.91
CA TYR A 136 14.25 -3.02 7.78
C TYR A 136 13.80 -3.11 9.23
N LEU A 137 12.48 -3.14 9.49
CA LEU A 137 11.93 -3.25 10.85
C LEU A 137 12.33 -4.57 11.51
N ASP A 138 12.28 -5.66 10.74
CA ASP A 138 12.75 -6.97 11.19
C ASP A 138 14.22 -6.93 11.57
N SER A 139 15.09 -6.46 10.68
CA SER A 139 16.53 -6.32 10.93
C SER A 139 16.85 -5.46 12.15
N ARG A 140 16.06 -4.40 12.38
CA ARG A 140 16.27 -3.45 13.47
C ARG A 140 15.87 -4.00 14.83
N PHE A 141 14.75 -4.73 14.90
CA PHE A 141 14.09 -5.06 16.18
C PHE A 141 14.14 -6.53 16.55
N ARG A 142 14.33 -7.47 15.61
CA ARG A 142 14.31 -8.91 15.87
C ARG A 142 15.25 -9.34 16.98
N ALA A 143 16.47 -8.81 17.00
CA ALA A 143 17.46 -9.16 18.03
C ALA A 143 17.05 -8.75 19.45
N GLY A 144 16.18 -7.76 19.60
CA GLY A 144 15.65 -7.27 20.87
C GLY A 144 14.43 -8.03 21.37
N VAL A 145 13.89 -8.97 20.59
CA VAL A 145 12.70 -9.76 20.96
C VAL A 145 13.13 -11.10 21.50
N GLN A 146 12.81 -11.34 22.76
CA GLN A 146 13.06 -12.63 23.43
C GLN A 146 11.72 -13.26 23.85
N ILE A 147 11.49 -14.50 23.42
CA ILE A 147 10.26 -15.24 23.73
C ILE A 147 10.62 -16.39 24.67
N ASP A 148 10.05 -16.35 25.88
CA ASP A 148 10.26 -17.45 26.82
C ASP A 148 9.34 -18.66 26.49
N PRO A 149 9.75 -19.89 26.88
CA PRO A 149 8.98 -21.10 26.58
C PRO A 149 7.55 -21.09 27.13
N LYS A 150 7.34 -20.44 28.28
CA LYS A 150 6.02 -20.34 28.88
C LYS A 150 5.07 -19.48 28.05
N THR A 151 5.58 -18.43 27.43
CA THR A 151 4.79 -17.57 26.51
C THR A 151 4.31 -18.37 25.29
N ILE A 152 5.15 -19.27 24.75
CA ILE A 152 4.78 -20.18 23.66
C ILE A 152 3.65 -21.11 24.10
N GLU A 153 3.80 -21.73 25.28
CA GLU A 153 2.79 -22.65 25.83
C GLU A 153 1.46 -21.93 26.10
N ASP A 154 1.51 -20.74 26.71
CA ASP A 154 0.35 -19.91 26.99
C ASP A 154 -0.37 -19.50 25.66
N PHE A 155 0.37 -19.15 24.62
CA PHE A 155 -0.21 -18.82 23.32
C PHE A 155 -0.86 -20.04 22.68
N TYR A 156 -0.22 -21.20 22.76
CA TYR A 156 -0.80 -22.45 22.25
C TYR A 156 -2.14 -22.73 22.91
N GLN A 157 -2.21 -22.71 24.24
CA GLN A 157 -3.42 -23.00 25.01
C GLN A 157 -4.54 -21.96 24.79
N LYS A 158 -4.19 -20.67 24.72
CA LYS A 158 -5.16 -19.57 24.68
C LYS A 158 -5.61 -19.22 23.25
N SER A 159 -4.82 -19.58 22.23
CA SER A 159 -5.08 -19.17 20.84
C SER A 159 -5.19 -20.35 19.88
N VAL A 160 -4.20 -21.25 19.84
CA VAL A 160 -4.15 -22.34 18.84
C VAL A 160 -5.24 -23.38 19.10
N VAL A 161 -5.32 -23.87 20.33
CA VAL A 161 -6.31 -24.90 20.69
C VAL A 161 -7.76 -24.42 20.51
N PRO A 162 -8.17 -23.23 21.01
CA PRO A 162 -9.52 -22.72 20.80
C PRO A 162 -9.83 -22.47 19.32
N MET A 163 -8.86 -21.97 18.53
CA MET A 163 -9.03 -21.73 17.10
C MET A 163 -9.27 -23.03 16.32
N ALA A 164 -8.49 -24.09 16.59
CA ALA A 164 -8.70 -25.41 15.97
C ALA A 164 -10.09 -25.94 16.32
N LYS A 165 -10.47 -25.88 17.61
CA LYS A 165 -11.79 -26.32 18.07
C LYS A 165 -12.95 -25.54 17.40
N SER A 166 -12.80 -24.22 17.23
CA SER A 166 -13.83 -23.41 16.55
C SER A 166 -14.03 -23.77 15.09
N ARG A 167 -12.99 -24.34 14.45
CA ARG A 167 -13.02 -24.83 13.07
C ARG A 167 -13.41 -26.29 12.94
N GLY A 168 -13.72 -26.98 14.06
CA GLY A 168 -14.00 -28.41 14.08
C GLY A 168 -12.79 -29.27 13.75
N GLN A 169 -11.58 -28.76 13.94
CA GLN A 169 -10.31 -29.43 13.64
C GLN A 169 -9.62 -29.87 14.93
N GLU A 170 -8.82 -30.92 14.83
CA GLU A 170 -7.91 -31.28 15.92
C GLU A 170 -6.73 -30.30 15.94
N ALA A 171 -6.38 -29.80 17.16
CA ALA A 171 -5.24 -28.91 17.31
C ALA A 171 -3.94 -29.69 17.04
N PRO A 172 -2.96 -29.09 16.30
CA PRO A 172 -1.63 -29.69 16.20
C PRO A 172 -1.01 -29.82 17.58
N THR A 173 -0.09 -30.74 17.78
CA THR A 173 0.65 -30.82 19.04
C THR A 173 1.46 -29.54 19.31
N LEU A 174 1.72 -29.22 20.58
CA LEU A 174 2.56 -28.08 20.95
C LEU A 174 3.94 -28.15 20.27
N GLU A 175 4.51 -29.35 20.18
CA GLU A 175 5.80 -29.57 19.50
C GLU A 175 5.74 -29.22 18.02
N ALA A 176 4.71 -29.68 17.31
CA ALA A 176 4.52 -29.36 15.89
C ALA A 176 4.21 -27.89 15.61
N ALA A 177 3.60 -27.18 16.56
CA ALA A 177 3.22 -25.78 16.43
C ALA A 177 4.29 -24.79 16.98
N ARG A 178 5.28 -25.30 17.71
CA ARG A 178 6.24 -24.48 18.47
C ARG A 178 6.93 -23.41 17.64
N ASP A 179 7.56 -23.79 16.53
CA ASP A 179 8.34 -22.87 15.68
C ASP A 179 7.44 -21.80 15.05
N SER A 180 6.25 -22.18 14.61
CA SER A 180 5.29 -21.23 14.02
C SER A 180 4.76 -20.25 15.08
N ILE A 181 4.52 -20.72 16.32
CA ILE A 181 4.11 -19.86 17.43
C ILE A 181 5.25 -18.91 17.80
N GLN A 182 6.46 -19.43 17.91
CA GLN A 182 7.63 -18.62 18.23
C GLN A 182 7.82 -17.51 17.22
N GLU A 183 7.77 -17.80 15.91
CA GLU A 183 7.90 -16.79 14.86
C GLU A 183 6.74 -15.77 14.91
N ALA A 184 5.50 -16.21 15.13
CA ALA A 184 4.37 -15.29 15.28
C ALA A 184 4.53 -14.35 16.49
N LEU A 185 5.06 -14.84 17.60
CA LEU A 185 5.34 -14.03 18.80
C LEU A 185 6.51 -13.07 18.57
N VAL A 186 7.55 -13.50 17.86
CA VAL A 186 8.68 -12.64 17.46
C VAL A 186 8.17 -11.49 16.57
N GLN A 187 7.38 -11.78 15.56
CA GLN A 187 6.80 -10.75 14.68
C GLN A 187 5.93 -9.76 15.47
N ARG A 188 5.14 -10.26 16.42
CA ARG A 188 4.37 -9.39 17.31
C ARG A 188 5.28 -8.49 18.15
N GLY A 189 6.35 -9.05 18.71
CA GLY A 189 7.32 -8.27 19.48
C GLY A 189 8.06 -7.22 18.65
N ILE A 190 8.37 -7.52 17.38
CA ILE A 190 8.91 -6.55 16.41
C ILE A 190 7.92 -5.40 16.19
N ASN A 191 6.65 -5.71 15.93
CA ASN A 191 5.61 -4.70 15.72
C ASN A 191 5.45 -3.81 16.98
N ASP A 192 5.38 -4.40 18.16
CA ASP A 192 5.26 -3.66 19.42
C ASP A 192 6.45 -2.72 19.67
N GLN A 193 7.67 -3.11 19.26
CA GLN A 193 8.86 -2.26 19.36
C GLN A 193 8.84 -1.16 18.28
N ALA A 194 8.45 -1.50 17.06
CA ALA A 194 8.32 -0.56 15.96
C ALA A 194 7.28 0.53 16.28
N ASP A 195 6.12 0.16 16.83
CA ASP A 195 5.07 1.10 17.22
C ASP A 195 5.57 2.11 18.25
N ARG A 196 6.25 1.65 19.31
CA ARG A 196 6.85 2.54 20.31
C ARG A 196 7.88 3.48 19.70
N TRP A 197 8.75 2.93 18.88
CA TRP A 197 9.78 3.72 18.19
C TRP A 197 9.16 4.76 17.23
N LEU A 198 8.08 4.42 16.52
CA LEU A 198 7.37 5.34 15.64
C LEU A 198 6.72 6.48 16.43
N ILE A 199 6.10 6.20 17.58
CA ILE A 199 5.54 7.23 18.47
C ILE A 199 6.63 8.20 18.92
N GLU A 200 7.77 7.70 19.37
CA GLU A 200 8.91 8.52 19.79
C GLU A 200 9.52 9.31 18.62
N SER A 201 9.57 8.73 17.43
CA SER A 201 10.08 9.38 16.23
C SER A 201 9.17 10.51 15.78
N LYS A 202 7.85 10.30 15.72
CA LYS A 202 6.86 11.33 15.41
C LYS A 202 6.94 12.53 16.36
N ALA A 203 7.18 12.29 17.65
CA ALA A 203 7.28 13.35 18.64
C ALA A 203 8.47 14.31 18.42
N ARG A 204 9.46 13.91 17.62
CA ARG A 204 10.66 14.71 17.30
C ARG A 204 10.58 15.41 15.94
N LEU A 205 9.59 15.09 15.13
CA LEU A 205 9.44 15.57 13.76
C LEU A 205 8.41 16.71 13.69
N HIS A 206 8.63 17.62 12.76
CA HIS A 206 7.62 18.60 12.39
C HIS A 206 6.66 17.98 11.37
N ILE A 207 5.43 17.68 11.80
CA ILE A 207 4.39 17.06 10.97
C ILE A 207 3.18 17.99 10.94
N GLU A 208 2.83 18.47 9.74
CA GLU A 208 1.64 19.29 9.48
C GLU A 208 0.67 18.49 8.61
N LYS A 209 -0.46 18.04 9.17
CA LYS A 209 -1.53 17.36 8.43
C LYS A 209 -2.46 18.40 7.82
N LEU A 210 -2.61 18.36 6.49
CA LEU A 210 -3.41 19.28 5.68
C LEU A 210 -4.63 18.60 5.05
N LEU A 211 -4.89 17.37 5.44
CA LEU A 211 -6.10 16.67 5.07
C LEU A 211 -7.25 17.34 5.79
N ASP A 212 -7.89 18.30 5.11
CA ASP A 212 -8.96 19.09 5.68
C ASP A 212 -10.13 18.23 6.13
N GLU A 213 -10.71 18.64 7.25
CA GLU A 213 -12.06 18.30 7.70
C GLU A 213 -13.17 18.64 6.67
N ALA A 214 -12.82 19.08 5.47
CA ALA A 214 -13.69 19.50 4.38
C ALA A 214 -14.32 18.35 3.57
N THR A 215 -14.36 17.14 4.14
CA THR A 215 -15.13 16.02 3.58
C THR A 215 -16.11 15.49 4.64
N LYS A 216 -16.87 16.41 5.23
CA LYS A 216 -18.13 16.08 5.89
C LYS A 216 -19.30 16.34 4.97
#